data_f0120841e3623b9f8f9f4d4e91bedfa3
#
_entry.id   f0120841e3623b9f8f9f4d4e91bedfa3
#
_cell.length_a   1.000
_cell.length_b   1.000
_cell.length_c   1.000
_cell.angle_alpha   90.00
_cell.angle_beta   90.00
_cell.angle_gamma   90.00
#
_symmetry.space_group_name_H-M   'P 1'
#
loop_
_entity.id
_entity.type
_entity.pdbx_description
1 polymer ?
#
loop_
_entity_poly.entity_id
_entity_poly.type
_entity_poly.pdbx_seq_one_letter_code
_entity_poly.pdbx_strand_id
1 'polypeptide(L)'
;MRAFLLAGLLLVFGLAPAVAGNPTLTLSTNNTPLDRKALEQLSQESLRRIGVDLKLVSLPSERSLTAANLGEVDGEGLRVAGLGGPDGPYPNLIQVPERFVRISFVAFAKNATISLDNGWDSLKPYRIAFINGWKMFEANAQGARVVNKVDKPEQLFRMLDEGRVDLVLYTHADGLLLARNLGLTSVAPLSPALKEVDMYLYLHKKHQALVPKLTQAIRDLKADGSYNRILSAIY
;
A
#
# COMPACT_ATOMS: atom_id res chain seq x y z
N MET A 1 -44.20 -68.71 -29.30
CA MET A 1 -43.77 -67.95 -28.13
C MET A 1 -42.44 -67.30 -28.41
N ARG A 2 -42.41 -66.00 -28.68
CA ARG A 2 -41.17 -65.26 -28.96
C ARG A 2 -40.91 -64.35 -27.73
N ALA A 3 -39.83 -64.59 -27.00
CA ALA A 3 -39.39 -63.79 -25.87
C ALA A 3 -38.60 -62.60 -26.40
N PHE A 4 -39.01 -61.37 -26.05
CA PHE A 4 -38.30 -60.13 -26.26
C PHE A 4 -37.40 -59.86 -25.03
N LEU A 5 -36.09 -59.86 -25.23
CA LEU A 5 -35.12 -59.38 -24.24
C LEU A 5 -34.99 -57.85 -24.42
N LEU A 6 -35.42 -57.08 -23.43
CA LEU A 6 -35.11 -55.63 -23.31
C LEU A 6 -33.76 -55.47 -22.64
N ALA A 7 -32.78 -55.00 -23.41
CA ALA A 7 -31.51 -54.58 -22.87
C ALA A 7 -31.62 -53.14 -22.37
N GLY A 8 -31.60 -52.93 -21.06
CA GLY A 8 -31.57 -51.59 -20.43
C GLY A 8 -30.16 -51.00 -20.50
N LEU A 9 -30.01 -49.93 -21.25
CA LEU A 9 -28.79 -49.12 -21.34
C LEU A 9 -28.70 -48.19 -20.13
N LEU A 10 -27.87 -48.50 -19.13
CA LEU A 10 -27.56 -47.61 -18.01
C LEU A 10 -26.62 -46.51 -18.49
N LEU A 11 -27.15 -45.30 -18.69
CA LEU A 11 -26.34 -44.08 -18.90
C LEU A 11 -25.77 -43.62 -17.54
N VAL A 12 -24.48 -43.90 -17.32
CA VAL A 12 -23.72 -43.35 -16.20
C VAL A 12 -23.37 -41.90 -16.55
N PHE A 13 -24.12 -40.93 -16.02
CA PHE A 13 -23.73 -39.54 -16.06
C PHE A 13 -22.55 -39.32 -15.09
N GLY A 14 -21.33 -39.28 -15.64
CA GLY A 14 -20.18 -38.84 -14.90
C GLY A 14 -20.33 -37.35 -14.52
N LEU A 15 -20.58 -37.07 -13.25
CA LEU A 15 -20.42 -35.70 -12.71
C LEU A 15 -18.94 -35.31 -12.83
N ALA A 16 -18.61 -34.45 -13.79
CA ALA A 16 -17.30 -33.78 -13.79
C ALA A 16 -17.18 -32.95 -12.51
N PRO A 17 -16.08 -33.06 -11.76
CA PRO A 17 -15.88 -32.22 -10.59
C PRO A 17 -15.90 -30.74 -11.04
N ALA A 18 -16.77 -29.95 -10.46
CA ALA A 18 -16.75 -28.50 -10.63
C ALA A 18 -15.38 -28.01 -10.13
N VAL A 19 -14.57 -27.45 -11.03
CA VAL A 19 -13.32 -26.77 -10.66
C VAL A 19 -13.73 -25.55 -9.86
N ALA A 20 -13.72 -25.66 -8.55
CA ALA A 20 -13.92 -24.51 -7.68
C ALA A 20 -12.79 -23.52 -7.94
N GLY A 21 -13.13 -22.30 -8.36
CA GLY A 21 -12.14 -21.22 -8.51
C GLY A 21 -11.46 -20.93 -7.17
N ASN A 22 -10.28 -20.30 -7.24
CA ASN A 22 -9.59 -19.88 -6.02
C ASN A 22 -10.46 -18.96 -5.16
N PRO A 23 -10.39 -19.05 -3.83
CA PRO A 23 -11.02 -18.05 -2.96
C PRO A 23 -10.41 -16.68 -3.23
N THR A 24 -11.22 -15.63 -3.22
CA THR A 24 -10.78 -14.25 -3.44
C THR A 24 -10.66 -13.51 -2.12
N LEU A 25 -9.50 -12.85 -1.90
CA LEU A 25 -9.25 -11.96 -0.78
C LEU A 25 -9.38 -10.50 -1.24
N THR A 26 -10.26 -9.73 -0.60
CA THR A 26 -10.45 -8.30 -0.90
C THR A 26 -9.64 -7.47 0.08
N LEU A 27 -8.62 -6.75 -0.41
CA LEU A 27 -7.86 -5.78 0.37
C LEU A 27 -8.30 -4.36 0.02
N SER A 28 -8.41 -3.49 1.03
CA SER A 28 -8.60 -2.05 0.84
C SER A 28 -7.28 -1.30 0.99
N THR A 29 -7.23 -0.09 0.43
CA THR A 29 -6.06 0.79 0.53
C THR A 29 -6.40 2.22 0.12
N ASN A 30 -5.58 3.20 0.55
CA ASN A 30 -5.58 4.56 0.03
C ASN A 30 -4.17 5.06 -0.34
N ASN A 31 -3.26 4.16 -0.65
CA ASN A 31 -1.88 4.50 -0.97
C ASN A 31 -1.75 5.34 -2.25
N THR A 32 -0.61 6.03 -2.37
CA THR A 32 -0.19 6.75 -3.58
C THR A 32 -0.07 5.81 -4.78
N PRO A 33 -0.08 6.31 -6.02
CA PRO A 33 -0.18 5.46 -7.21
C PRO A 33 0.89 4.36 -7.31
N LEU A 34 2.18 4.68 -7.07
CA LEU A 34 3.25 3.68 -7.16
C LEU A 34 3.21 2.69 -6.00
N ASP A 35 2.97 3.19 -4.78
CA ASP A 35 2.83 2.33 -3.59
C ASP A 35 1.63 1.39 -3.73
N ARG A 36 0.51 1.88 -4.32
CA ARG A 36 -0.63 1.04 -4.66
C ARG A 36 -0.29 -0.04 -5.68
N LYS A 37 0.48 0.31 -6.73
CA LYS A 37 0.92 -0.64 -7.75
C LYS A 37 1.82 -1.71 -7.13
N ALA A 38 2.73 -1.32 -6.22
CA ALA A 38 3.55 -2.25 -5.46
C ALA A 38 2.71 -3.18 -4.59
N LEU A 39 1.73 -2.63 -3.85
CA LEU A 39 0.78 -3.42 -3.08
C LEU A 39 0.06 -4.45 -3.96
N GLU A 40 -0.49 -4.02 -5.08
CA GLU A 40 -1.25 -4.88 -6.00
C GLU A 40 -0.40 -6.04 -6.53
N GLN A 41 0.76 -5.74 -7.13
CA GLN A 41 1.59 -6.76 -7.76
C GLN A 41 2.24 -7.73 -6.76
N LEU A 42 2.73 -7.24 -5.64
CA LEU A 42 3.30 -8.07 -4.59
C LEU A 42 2.23 -8.94 -3.90
N SER A 43 1.04 -8.38 -3.63
CA SER A 43 -0.07 -9.14 -3.03
C SER A 43 -0.59 -10.19 -4.00
N GLN A 44 -0.78 -9.84 -5.28
CA GLN A 44 -1.23 -10.78 -6.29
C GLN A 44 -0.29 -11.98 -6.40
N GLU A 45 1.03 -11.74 -6.47
CA GLU A 45 2.00 -12.83 -6.55
C GLU A 45 2.09 -13.65 -5.26
N SER A 46 2.06 -13.00 -4.08
CA SER A 46 2.07 -13.70 -2.78
C SER A 46 0.84 -14.58 -2.59
N LEU A 47 -0.34 -14.06 -2.91
CA LEU A 47 -1.62 -14.78 -2.77
C LEU A 47 -1.74 -15.90 -3.79
N ARG A 48 -1.30 -15.68 -5.05
CA ARG A 48 -1.26 -16.72 -6.09
C ARG A 48 -0.46 -17.94 -5.64
N ARG A 49 0.66 -17.77 -4.94
CA ARG A 49 1.49 -18.86 -4.41
C ARG A 49 0.77 -19.74 -3.39
N ILE A 50 -0.26 -19.23 -2.77
CA ILE A 50 -1.07 -19.95 -1.78
C ILE A 50 -2.49 -20.26 -2.27
N GLY A 51 -2.75 -20.14 -3.60
CA GLY A 51 -4.01 -20.47 -4.23
C GLY A 51 -5.16 -19.53 -3.87
N VAL A 52 -4.86 -18.24 -3.71
CA VAL A 52 -5.85 -17.19 -3.38
C VAL A 52 -5.77 -16.08 -4.43
N ASP A 53 -6.92 -15.60 -4.90
CA ASP A 53 -7.00 -14.47 -5.81
C ASP A 53 -7.13 -13.15 -5.05
N LEU A 54 -6.62 -12.05 -5.64
CA LEU A 54 -6.69 -10.71 -5.07
C LEU A 54 -7.81 -9.89 -5.71
N LYS A 55 -8.56 -9.18 -4.88
CA LYS A 55 -9.34 -8.00 -5.27
C LYS A 55 -8.85 -6.79 -4.47
N LEU A 56 -8.47 -5.70 -5.15
CA LEU A 56 -8.01 -4.48 -4.50
C LEU A 56 -9.03 -3.35 -4.68
N VAL A 57 -9.44 -2.71 -3.58
CA VAL A 57 -10.38 -1.58 -3.58
C VAL A 57 -9.74 -0.34 -2.96
N SER A 58 -10.07 0.86 -3.50
CA SER A 58 -9.62 2.13 -2.93
C SER A 58 -10.70 2.75 -2.07
N LEU A 59 -10.36 3.06 -0.84
CA LEU A 59 -11.22 3.76 0.12
C LEU A 59 -10.41 4.88 0.79
N PRO A 60 -11.03 5.99 1.23
CA PRO A 60 -10.36 6.98 2.08
C PRO A 60 -9.77 6.34 3.33
N SER A 61 -8.63 6.86 3.82
CA SER A 61 -7.77 6.20 4.82
C SER A 61 -8.50 5.64 6.05
N GLU A 62 -9.26 6.48 6.76
CA GLU A 62 -10.04 6.08 7.94
C GLU A 62 -11.13 5.05 7.58
N ARG A 63 -11.81 5.26 6.45
CA ARG A 63 -12.85 4.36 5.96
C ARG A 63 -12.28 3.00 5.56
N SER A 64 -11.08 2.99 4.98
CA SER A 64 -10.38 1.76 4.60
C SER A 64 -10.08 0.89 5.82
N LEU A 65 -9.46 1.46 6.85
CA LEU A 65 -9.16 0.78 8.11
C LEU A 65 -10.43 0.33 8.85
N THR A 66 -11.46 1.17 8.89
CA THR A 66 -12.74 0.83 9.52
C THR A 66 -13.43 -0.34 8.81
N ALA A 67 -13.52 -0.30 7.48
CA ALA A 67 -14.11 -1.39 6.69
C ALA A 67 -13.37 -2.71 6.88
N ALA A 68 -12.03 -2.67 6.90
CA ALA A 68 -11.22 -3.85 7.17
C ALA A 68 -11.42 -4.37 8.61
N ASN A 69 -11.47 -3.49 9.61
CA ASN A 69 -11.69 -3.88 11.00
C ASN A 69 -13.11 -4.44 11.28
N LEU A 70 -14.11 -3.97 10.52
CA LEU A 70 -15.48 -4.51 10.58
C LEU A 70 -15.66 -5.81 9.78
N GLY A 71 -14.67 -6.18 8.95
CA GLY A 71 -14.72 -7.38 8.10
C GLY A 71 -15.56 -7.21 6.83
N GLU A 72 -15.93 -5.97 6.46
CA GLU A 72 -16.58 -5.61 5.20
C GLU A 72 -15.66 -5.89 4.00
N VAL A 73 -14.35 -5.72 4.20
CA VAL A 73 -13.29 -6.24 3.35
C VAL A 73 -12.42 -7.20 4.16
N ASP A 74 -11.56 -7.97 3.50
CA ASP A 74 -10.81 -9.05 4.13
C ASP A 74 -9.51 -8.58 4.79
N GLY A 75 -9.05 -7.38 4.44
CA GLY A 75 -7.85 -6.80 5.01
C GLY A 75 -7.53 -5.42 4.45
N GLU A 76 -6.38 -4.91 4.87
CA GLU A 76 -5.89 -3.57 4.56
C GLU A 76 -4.42 -3.63 4.11
N GLY A 77 -4.07 -2.85 3.11
CA GLY A 77 -2.74 -2.83 2.53
C GLY A 77 -1.94 -1.57 2.80
N LEU A 78 -0.67 -1.78 3.16
CA LEU A 78 0.39 -0.83 3.45
C LEU A 78 0.08 0.10 4.61
N ARG A 79 0.17 -0.45 5.80
CA ARG A 79 0.06 0.31 7.05
C ARG A 79 1.29 0.10 7.93
N VAL A 80 1.53 1.07 8.79
CA VAL A 80 2.56 0.98 9.83
C VAL A 80 2.26 -0.16 10.79
N ALA A 81 3.27 -0.63 11.53
CA ALA A 81 3.09 -1.63 12.57
C ALA A 81 2.23 -1.10 13.74
N GLY A 82 1.62 -2.01 14.49
CA GLY A 82 0.93 -1.71 15.75
C GLY A 82 -0.50 -1.19 15.63
N LEU A 83 -1.13 -1.25 14.44
CA LEU A 83 -2.53 -0.84 14.28
C LEU A 83 -3.53 -1.91 14.67
N GLY A 84 -3.14 -3.18 14.61
CA GLY A 84 -4.01 -4.33 14.89
C GLY A 84 -3.74 -4.98 16.22
N GLY A 85 -4.58 -5.98 16.56
CA GLY A 85 -4.49 -6.72 17.80
C GLY A 85 -5.23 -6.08 18.98
N PRO A 86 -5.29 -6.76 20.14
CA PRO A 86 -6.14 -6.36 21.26
C PRO A 86 -5.86 -4.94 21.78
N ASP A 87 -4.59 -4.52 21.72
CA ASP A 87 -4.13 -3.23 22.24
C ASP A 87 -4.08 -2.13 21.15
N GLY A 88 -4.37 -2.50 19.90
CA GLY A 88 -4.36 -1.56 18.78
C GLY A 88 -5.71 -0.88 18.54
N PRO A 89 -5.71 0.23 17.77
CA PRO A 89 -6.95 0.95 17.46
C PRO A 89 -7.92 0.14 16.57
N TYR A 90 -7.46 -0.95 15.94
CA TYR A 90 -8.26 -1.82 15.08
C TYR A 90 -8.13 -3.28 15.54
N PRO A 91 -8.82 -3.67 16.64
CA PRO A 91 -8.56 -4.94 17.35
C PRO A 91 -8.91 -6.21 16.55
N ASN A 92 -9.67 -6.08 15.49
CA ASN A 92 -10.01 -7.22 14.62
C ASN A 92 -9.02 -7.42 13.47
N LEU A 93 -8.01 -6.56 13.32
CA LEU A 93 -6.96 -6.68 12.33
C LEU A 93 -5.75 -7.42 12.90
N ILE A 94 -5.19 -8.32 12.11
CA ILE A 94 -3.96 -9.06 12.43
C ILE A 94 -2.90 -8.61 11.45
N GLN A 95 -1.79 -8.08 11.95
CA GLN A 95 -0.64 -7.73 11.13
C GLN A 95 -0.01 -9.02 10.57
N VAL A 96 0.25 -9.06 9.26
CA VAL A 96 1.12 -10.07 8.65
C VAL A 96 2.55 -9.72 9.08
N PRO A 97 3.27 -10.57 9.85
CA PRO A 97 4.50 -10.21 10.55
C PRO A 97 5.74 -10.22 9.64
N GLU A 98 5.57 -9.87 8.38
CA GLU A 98 6.65 -9.72 7.41
C GLU A 98 6.53 -8.34 6.76
N ARG A 99 7.64 -7.54 6.78
CA ARG A 99 7.65 -6.24 6.13
C ARG A 99 7.28 -6.41 4.66
N PHE A 100 6.25 -5.65 4.24
CA PHE A 100 5.76 -5.74 2.87
C PHE A 100 6.54 -4.82 1.94
N VAL A 101 6.60 -3.51 2.25
CA VAL A 101 7.47 -2.53 1.57
C VAL A 101 8.05 -1.55 2.59
N ARG A 102 9.04 -0.76 2.17
CA ARG A 102 9.53 0.41 2.89
C ARG A 102 9.24 1.65 2.07
N ILE A 103 8.65 2.66 2.68
CA ILE A 103 8.31 3.93 2.05
C ILE A 103 9.19 5.02 2.64
N SER A 104 9.86 5.79 1.75
CA SER A 104 10.65 6.95 2.12
C SER A 104 9.81 8.22 2.02
N PHE A 105 9.68 8.93 3.10
CA PHE A 105 9.04 10.25 3.17
C PHE A 105 10.13 11.32 3.17
N VAL A 106 10.09 12.21 2.18
CA VAL A 106 11.13 13.20 1.90
C VAL A 106 10.54 14.61 1.78
N ALA A 107 11.41 15.62 1.84
CA ALA A 107 11.07 16.95 1.36
C ALA A 107 11.55 17.12 -0.08
N PHE A 108 10.75 17.77 -0.91
CA PHE A 108 11.12 18.24 -2.24
C PHE A 108 11.34 19.74 -2.21
N ALA A 109 12.36 20.21 -2.94
CA ALA A 109 12.71 21.62 -3.05
C ALA A 109 13.16 21.97 -4.47
N LYS A 110 13.16 23.26 -4.79
CA LYS A 110 13.88 23.81 -5.97
C LYS A 110 15.34 24.12 -5.63
N ASN A 111 15.65 24.30 -4.36
CA ASN A 111 16.99 24.55 -3.87
C ASN A 111 17.57 23.31 -3.19
N ALA A 112 18.49 22.64 -3.87
CA ALA A 112 19.16 21.44 -3.37
C ALA A 112 20.16 21.70 -2.21
N THR A 113 20.45 22.94 -1.86
CA THR A 113 21.38 23.29 -0.77
C THR A 113 20.72 23.25 0.62
N ILE A 114 19.41 23.05 0.69
CA ILE A 114 18.70 22.90 1.96
C ILE A 114 19.11 21.57 2.60
N SER A 115 19.70 21.63 3.81
CA SER A 115 20.05 20.45 4.59
C SER A 115 18.88 19.99 5.45
N LEU A 116 18.71 18.66 5.54
CA LEU A 116 17.76 17.99 6.43
C LEU A 116 18.45 17.19 7.54
N ASP A 117 19.72 17.49 7.85
CA ASP A 117 20.55 16.73 8.80
C ASP A 117 19.94 16.68 10.22
N ASN A 118 19.15 17.70 10.59
CA ASN A 118 18.43 17.74 11.85
C ASN A 118 17.00 17.16 11.76
N GLY A 119 16.71 16.38 10.70
CA GLY A 119 15.41 15.76 10.48
C GLY A 119 14.26 16.78 10.46
N TRP A 120 13.21 16.55 11.27
CA TRP A 120 12.04 17.44 11.34
C TRP A 120 12.34 18.86 11.80
N ASP A 121 13.37 19.06 12.60
CA ASP A 121 13.80 20.37 13.06
C ASP A 121 14.37 21.22 11.93
N SER A 122 14.89 20.61 10.88
CA SER A 122 15.34 21.30 9.67
C SER A 122 14.22 22.07 8.95
N LEU A 123 12.96 21.73 9.21
CA LEU A 123 11.80 22.36 8.56
C LEU A 123 11.45 23.74 9.17
N LYS A 124 11.94 24.05 10.37
CA LYS A 124 11.57 25.24 11.14
C LYS A 124 11.67 26.58 10.38
N PRO A 125 12.71 26.85 9.57
CA PRO A 125 12.81 28.14 8.88
C PRO A 125 11.97 28.24 7.62
N TYR A 126 11.34 27.16 7.16
CA TYR A 126 10.72 27.06 5.84
C TYR A 126 9.20 27.11 5.88
N ARG A 127 8.62 27.63 4.78
CA ARG A 127 7.20 27.48 4.42
C ARG A 127 7.07 26.09 3.80
N ILE A 128 6.26 25.25 4.38
CA ILE A 128 6.08 23.88 3.90
C ILE A 128 4.64 23.61 3.45
N ALA A 129 4.46 22.59 2.62
CA ALA A 129 3.14 22.06 2.29
C ALA A 129 3.16 20.53 2.24
N PHE A 130 2.01 19.91 2.54
CA PHE A 130 1.78 18.47 2.41
C PHE A 130 0.30 18.16 2.23
N ILE A 131 -0.02 16.88 1.94
CA ILE A 131 -1.40 16.43 1.74
C ILE A 131 -2.16 16.42 3.07
N ASN A 132 -3.33 17.02 3.06
CA ASN A 132 -4.24 17.05 4.21
C ASN A 132 -4.55 15.62 4.69
N GLY A 133 -4.57 15.41 6.02
CA GLY A 133 -4.83 14.09 6.63
C GLY A 133 -3.63 13.14 6.68
N TRP A 134 -2.45 13.54 6.21
CA TRP A 134 -1.23 12.75 6.41
C TRP A 134 -0.69 12.94 7.84
N LYS A 135 -1.23 12.13 8.76
CA LYS A 135 -1.04 12.26 10.22
C LYS A 135 0.42 12.34 10.66
N MET A 136 1.32 11.63 9.99
CA MET A 136 2.76 11.69 10.30
C MET A 136 3.32 13.10 10.07
N PHE A 137 2.98 13.74 8.95
CA PHE A 137 3.39 15.12 8.70
C PHE A 137 2.66 16.11 9.63
N GLU A 138 1.36 15.88 9.87
CA GLU A 138 0.61 16.71 10.83
C GLU A 138 1.23 16.69 12.22
N ALA A 139 1.75 15.55 12.67
CA ALA A 139 2.36 15.42 14.00
C ALA A 139 3.78 16.01 14.08
N ASN A 140 4.58 15.88 13.02
CA ASN A 140 6.01 16.18 13.10
C ASN A 140 6.44 17.51 12.43
N ALA A 141 5.61 18.08 11.56
CA ALA A 141 5.97 19.26 10.80
C ALA A 141 5.37 20.59 11.35
N GLN A 142 4.78 20.57 12.55
CA GLN A 142 4.13 21.76 13.17
C GLN A 142 5.11 22.86 13.50
N GLY A 143 6.39 22.57 13.68
CA GLY A 143 7.43 23.55 13.99
C GLY A 143 7.87 24.39 12.80
N ALA A 144 7.41 24.10 11.58
CA ALA A 144 7.75 24.89 10.39
C ALA A 144 7.20 26.32 10.44
N ARG A 145 7.89 27.25 9.77
CA ARG A 145 7.52 28.68 9.76
C ARG A 145 6.08 28.93 9.29
N VAL A 146 5.65 28.19 8.25
CA VAL A 146 4.27 28.18 7.73
C VAL A 146 3.95 26.77 7.28
N VAL A 147 2.78 26.27 7.65
CA VAL A 147 2.28 24.95 7.24
C VAL A 147 1.05 25.13 6.37
N ASN A 148 1.11 24.64 5.13
CA ASN A 148 -0.01 24.57 4.20
C ASN A 148 -0.45 23.13 4.03
N LYS A 149 -1.76 22.90 3.93
CA LYS A 149 -2.33 21.60 3.65
C LYS A 149 -3.19 21.70 2.39
N VAL A 150 -3.03 20.74 1.49
CA VAL A 150 -3.80 20.65 0.24
C VAL A 150 -4.34 19.25 0.06
N ASP A 151 -5.37 19.10 -0.76
CA ASP A 151 -5.99 17.81 -0.99
C ASP A 151 -5.45 17.08 -2.24
N LYS A 152 -4.80 17.83 -3.16
CA LYS A 152 -4.32 17.29 -4.43
C LYS A 152 -2.80 17.38 -4.57
N PRO A 153 -2.11 16.28 -4.89
CA PRO A 153 -0.66 16.28 -5.06
C PRO A 153 -0.17 17.26 -6.16
N GLU A 154 -0.92 17.42 -7.23
CA GLU A 154 -0.56 18.36 -8.31
C GLU A 154 -0.53 19.82 -7.82
N GLN A 155 -1.50 20.20 -6.97
CA GLN A 155 -1.52 21.52 -6.35
C GLN A 155 -0.31 21.71 -5.44
N LEU A 156 0.04 20.68 -4.68
CA LEU A 156 1.19 20.67 -3.78
C LEU A 156 2.48 21.03 -4.54
N PHE A 157 2.76 20.33 -5.63
CA PHE A 157 3.98 20.52 -6.42
C PHE A 157 3.98 21.84 -7.22
N ARG A 158 2.80 22.33 -7.66
CA ARG A 158 2.67 23.66 -8.28
C ARG A 158 2.98 24.78 -7.29
N MET A 159 2.56 24.68 -6.03
CA MET A 159 2.90 25.67 -5.00
C MET A 159 4.41 25.78 -4.77
N LEU A 160 5.13 24.66 -4.85
CA LEU A 160 6.59 24.64 -4.80
C LEU A 160 7.21 25.32 -6.03
N ASP A 161 6.73 25.00 -7.22
CA ASP A 161 7.23 25.58 -8.47
C ASP A 161 6.99 27.10 -8.55
N GLU A 162 5.84 27.55 -8.11
CA GLU A 162 5.47 28.98 -8.04
C GLU A 162 6.13 29.74 -6.88
N GLY A 163 6.94 29.08 -6.02
CA GLY A 163 7.61 29.70 -4.89
C GLY A 163 6.68 30.13 -3.74
N ARG A 164 5.45 29.59 -3.70
CA ARG A 164 4.51 29.83 -2.60
C ARG A 164 4.93 29.12 -1.31
N VAL A 165 5.64 27.98 -1.46
CA VAL A 165 6.28 27.23 -0.37
C VAL A 165 7.73 26.96 -0.73
N ASP A 166 8.53 26.70 0.29
CA ASP A 166 9.96 26.41 0.15
C ASP A 166 10.21 24.90 0.04
N LEU A 167 9.36 24.10 0.71
CA LEU A 167 9.43 22.64 0.74
C LEU A 167 8.05 22.01 0.57
N VAL A 168 8.04 20.87 -0.09
CA VAL A 168 6.88 19.98 -0.19
C VAL A 168 7.23 18.63 0.41
N LEU A 169 6.41 18.14 1.34
CA LEU A 169 6.60 16.85 2.00
C LEU A 169 5.74 15.80 1.31
N TYR A 170 6.39 14.74 0.77
CA TYR A 170 5.69 13.69 0.04
C TYR A 170 6.48 12.37 0.08
N THR A 171 5.95 11.29 -0.54
CA THR A 171 6.72 10.06 -0.74
C THR A 171 7.74 10.25 -1.85
N HIS A 172 8.92 9.65 -1.71
CA HIS A 172 10.04 9.83 -2.63
C HIS A 172 9.67 9.44 -4.07
N ALA A 173 9.21 8.22 -4.28
CA ALA A 173 8.98 7.67 -5.61
C ALA A 173 7.81 8.37 -6.34
N ASP A 174 6.67 8.50 -5.68
CA ASP A 174 5.51 9.19 -6.29
C ASP A 174 5.77 10.69 -6.49
N GLY A 175 6.55 11.32 -5.62
CA GLY A 175 6.93 12.72 -5.80
C GLY A 175 7.84 12.93 -7.00
N LEU A 176 8.82 12.05 -7.24
CA LEU A 176 9.64 12.07 -8.44
C LEU A 176 8.82 11.87 -9.71
N LEU A 177 7.92 10.89 -9.69
CA LEU A 177 7.02 10.65 -10.82
C LEU A 177 6.14 11.87 -11.11
N LEU A 178 5.58 12.47 -10.07
CA LEU A 178 4.70 13.63 -10.19
C LEU A 178 5.45 14.86 -10.69
N ALA A 179 6.65 15.16 -10.16
CA ALA A 179 7.49 16.25 -10.63
C ALA A 179 7.81 16.09 -12.12
N ARG A 180 8.15 14.88 -12.55
CA ARG A 180 8.40 14.55 -13.97
C ARG A 180 7.16 14.77 -14.83
N ASN A 181 6.00 14.26 -14.41
CA ASN A 181 4.74 14.38 -15.16
C ASN A 181 4.28 15.84 -15.30
N LEU A 182 4.61 16.69 -14.32
CA LEU A 182 4.31 18.12 -14.34
C LEU A 182 5.39 18.94 -15.06
N GLY A 183 6.48 18.33 -15.54
CA GLY A 183 7.60 19.03 -16.20
C GLY A 183 8.45 19.89 -15.25
N LEU A 184 8.44 19.61 -13.95
CA LEU A 184 9.13 20.39 -12.92
C LEU A 184 10.60 19.95 -12.80
N THR A 185 11.42 20.32 -13.75
CA THR A 185 12.84 19.88 -13.86
C THR A 185 13.75 20.44 -12.75
N SER A 186 13.37 21.54 -12.10
CA SER A 186 14.11 22.15 -11.00
C SER A 186 13.74 21.57 -9.62
N VAL A 187 12.69 20.76 -9.54
CA VAL A 187 12.21 20.19 -8.27
C VAL A 187 12.88 18.83 -8.05
N ALA A 188 13.55 18.67 -6.91
CA ALA A 188 14.24 17.45 -6.53
C ALA A 188 13.97 17.06 -5.07
N PRO A 189 14.03 15.76 -4.74
CA PRO A 189 13.99 15.32 -3.36
C PRO A 189 15.29 15.69 -2.64
N LEU A 190 15.16 16.08 -1.39
CA LEU A 190 16.29 16.34 -0.49
C LEU A 190 16.71 15.06 0.25
N SER A 191 17.97 15.01 0.64
CA SER A 191 18.57 13.93 1.45
C SER A 191 19.12 14.53 2.76
N PRO A 192 19.09 13.78 3.87
CA PRO A 192 18.46 12.46 4.06
C PRO A 192 16.92 12.52 4.02
N ALA A 193 16.27 11.35 3.94
CA ALA A 193 14.82 11.25 4.09
C ALA A 193 14.39 11.73 5.49
N LEU A 194 13.24 12.39 5.58
CA LEU A 194 12.64 12.79 6.87
C LEU A 194 12.25 11.56 7.70
N LYS A 195 11.76 10.52 7.04
CA LYS A 195 11.38 9.25 7.68
C LYS A 195 11.37 8.10 6.68
N GLU A 196 11.96 6.98 7.08
CA GLU A 196 11.79 5.67 6.46
C GLU A 196 10.76 4.89 7.27
N VAL A 197 9.77 4.29 6.60
CA VAL A 197 8.66 3.59 7.29
C VAL A 197 8.46 2.22 6.69
N ASP A 198 8.55 1.19 7.52
CA ASP A 198 8.20 -0.17 7.16
C ASP A 198 6.66 -0.32 7.16
N MET A 199 6.13 -0.83 6.06
CA MET A 199 4.70 -1.03 5.85
C MET A 199 4.37 -2.52 5.81
N TYR A 200 3.18 -2.85 6.31
CA TYR A 200 2.69 -4.21 6.49
C TYR A 200 1.30 -4.38 5.88
N LEU A 201 0.95 -5.63 5.59
CA LEU A 201 -0.43 -6.05 5.32
C LEU A 201 -1.13 -6.37 6.64
N TYR A 202 -2.41 -6.14 6.66
CA TYR A 202 -3.30 -6.53 7.74
C TYR A 202 -4.45 -7.38 7.20
N LEU A 203 -4.76 -8.49 7.85
CA LEU A 203 -5.93 -9.31 7.56
C LEU A 203 -6.94 -9.20 8.70
N HIS A 204 -8.23 -9.19 8.36
CA HIS A 204 -9.26 -9.34 9.38
C HIS A 204 -9.13 -10.70 10.08
N LYS A 205 -9.42 -10.77 11.37
CA LYS A 205 -9.26 -11.99 12.21
C LYS A 205 -9.98 -13.23 11.67
N LYS A 206 -11.04 -13.07 10.83
CA LYS A 206 -11.70 -14.17 10.13
C LYS A 206 -10.74 -14.96 9.22
N HIS A 207 -9.61 -14.34 8.82
CA HIS A 207 -8.56 -14.93 7.99
C HIS A 207 -7.29 -15.27 8.79
N GLN A 208 -7.37 -15.40 10.10
CA GLN A 208 -6.20 -15.71 10.97
C GLN A 208 -5.39 -16.90 10.47
N ALA A 209 -6.05 -17.96 9.99
CA ALA A 209 -5.39 -19.15 9.48
C ALA A 209 -4.56 -18.90 8.19
N LEU A 210 -4.82 -17.79 7.48
CA LEU A 210 -4.09 -17.42 6.27
C LEU A 210 -2.79 -16.66 6.57
N VAL A 211 -2.70 -15.99 7.73
CA VAL A 211 -1.55 -15.15 8.10
C VAL A 211 -0.21 -15.88 8.00
N PRO A 212 -0.01 -17.08 8.59
CA PRO A 212 1.29 -17.77 8.48
C PRO A 212 1.63 -18.16 7.02
N LYS A 213 0.66 -18.58 6.23
CA LYS A 213 0.86 -18.94 4.82
C LYS A 213 1.27 -17.72 3.99
N LEU A 214 0.59 -16.59 4.16
CA LEU A 214 0.90 -15.34 3.47
C LEU A 214 2.27 -14.79 3.90
N THR A 215 2.59 -14.87 5.20
CA THR A 215 3.91 -14.51 5.72
C THR A 215 5.02 -15.30 5.01
N GLN A 216 4.86 -16.62 4.91
CA GLN A 216 5.84 -17.47 4.23
C GLN A 216 5.93 -17.14 2.74
N ALA A 217 4.81 -16.95 2.05
CA ALA A 217 4.79 -16.59 0.63
C ALA A 217 5.54 -15.27 0.36
N ILE A 218 5.42 -14.25 1.25
CA ILE A 218 6.16 -12.99 1.13
C ILE A 218 7.67 -13.22 1.32
N ARG A 219 8.06 -14.06 2.30
CA ARG A 219 9.47 -14.43 2.50
C ARG A 219 10.06 -15.15 1.30
N ASP A 220 9.32 -16.09 0.73
CA ASP A 220 9.73 -16.84 -0.46
C ASP A 220 9.90 -15.92 -1.67
N LEU A 221 9.02 -14.93 -1.83
CA LEU A 221 9.14 -13.88 -2.85
C LEU A 221 10.45 -13.09 -2.73
N LYS A 222 10.84 -12.76 -1.49
CA LYS A 222 12.10 -12.07 -1.20
C LYS A 222 13.31 -12.96 -1.48
N ALA A 223 13.22 -14.21 -1.07
CA ALA A 223 14.30 -15.19 -1.20
C ALA A 223 14.63 -15.54 -2.66
N ASP A 224 13.61 -15.68 -3.52
CA ASP A 224 13.78 -16.05 -4.94
C ASP A 224 14.01 -14.84 -5.87
N GLY A 225 14.08 -13.62 -5.33
CA GLY A 225 14.32 -12.39 -6.07
C GLY A 225 13.10 -11.81 -6.81
N SER A 226 11.94 -12.48 -6.78
CA SER A 226 10.70 -12.00 -7.42
C SER A 226 10.25 -10.67 -6.82
N TYR A 227 10.42 -10.49 -5.50
CA TYR A 227 10.14 -9.25 -4.81
C TYR A 227 10.90 -8.06 -5.42
N ASN A 228 12.23 -8.18 -5.55
CA ASN A 228 13.07 -7.11 -6.10
C ASN A 228 12.74 -6.84 -7.57
N ARG A 229 12.50 -7.89 -8.37
CA ARG A 229 12.11 -7.76 -9.77
C ARG A 229 10.79 -6.98 -9.93
N ILE A 230 9.78 -7.27 -9.09
CA ILE A 230 8.50 -6.55 -9.10
C ILE A 230 8.73 -5.08 -8.73
N LEU A 231 9.45 -4.80 -7.63
CA LEU A 231 9.67 -3.41 -7.20
C LEU A 231 10.49 -2.60 -8.20
N SER A 232 11.56 -3.17 -8.78
CA SER A 232 12.38 -2.50 -9.79
C SER A 232 11.62 -2.15 -11.09
N ALA A 233 10.50 -2.83 -11.36
CA ALA A 233 9.63 -2.51 -12.50
C ALA A 233 8.60 -1.40 -12.18
N ILE A 234 8.51 -0.98 -10.90
CA ILE A 234 7.56 0.02 -10.41
C ILE A 234 8.27 1.32 -10.08
N TYR A 235 9.37 1.24 -9.35
CA TYR A 235 10.18 2.35 -8.83
C TYR A 235 11.43 2.58 -9.70
#